data_0085c61ffaf7d57857bea233bd82966f
#
_entry.id   0085c61ffaf7d57857bea233bd82966f
#
_cell.length_a   1.000
_cell.length_b   1.000
_cell.length_c   1.000
_cell.angle_alpha   90.00
_cell.angle_beta   90.00
_cell.angle_gamma   90.00
#
_symmetry.space_group_name_H-M   'P 1'
#
loop_
_entity.id
_entity.type
_entity.pdbx_description
1 polymer ?
#
loop_
_entity_poly.entity_id
_entity_poly.type
_entity_poly.pdbx_seq_one_letter_code
_entity_poly.pdbx_strand_id
1 'polypeptide(L)'
;MSRSPLPPLPPPSPPPPRAERNHLERRSVTVTRAGLPAGALHEQYVVPRNSLFIDLVVWGRAAKSPVWGPFRPFFAGHHVAVEFCSGHLSLEMLNRYLGEAQFVRPKGTRPGKARLFILCNRRPKALLKELAPYASPGPVAGSWQFDLGMAGQVIIAVATELPAQPGTAALRFTAPKTSQAEYFQRYDDLLNDPTLSDKLRNTILMEEQMLSSDLTDPTVVSKARREARSLLDQFKTWKAKEAKRLKAEGKAEGKAEGVEELLAAAAAYLPPETIEALRKQRDPSAILAAAMAGISK
;
A
#
# COMPACT_ATOMS: atom_id res chain seq x y z
N MET A 1 -40.47 41.33 23.65
CA MET A 1 -39.14 40.79 24.06
C MET A 1 -38.25 40.73 22.83
N SER A 2 -37.39 41.72 22.70
CA SER A 2 -36.47 41.85 21.56
C SER A 2 -35.26 40.93 21.78
N ARG A 3 -35.04 39.94 20.92
CA ARG A 3 -33.84 39.08 20.96
C ARG A 3 -32.66 39.87 20.39
N SER A 4 -31.66 40.14 21.22
CA SER A 4 -30.40 40.69 20.75
C SER A 4 -29.77 39.76 19.71
N PRO A 5 -29.22 40.27 18.61
CA PRO A 5 -28.52 39.47 17.63
C PRO A 5 -27.29 38.81 18.28
N LEU A 6 -27.08 37.52 17.98
CA LEU A 6 -25.88 36.77 18.38
C LEU A 6 -24.61 37.44 17.84
N PRO A 7 -23.53 37.52 18.61
CA PRO A 7 -22.27 38.04 18.12
C PRO A 7 -21.78 37.26 16.91
N PRO A 8 -21.11 37.91 15.95
CA PRO A 8 -20.52 37.20 14.79
C PRO A 8 -19.51 36.18 15.28
N LEU A 9 -19.53 34.97 14.68
CA LEU A 9 -18.55 33.92 14.93
C LEU A 9 -17.14 34.45 14.61
N PRO A 10 -16.13 34.11 15.41
CA PRO A 10 -14.75 34.47 15.12
C PRO A 10 -14.34 33.92 13.74
N PRO A 11 -13.46 34.60 13.00
CA PRO A 11 -12.96 34.10 11.73
C PRO A 11 -12.27 32.74 11.95
N PRO A 12 -12.42 31.81 11.01
CA PRO A 12 -11.79 30.51 11.10
C PRO A 12 -10.26 30.67 11.22
N SER A 13 -9.64 29.88 12.10
CA SER A 13 -8.19 29.85 12.23
C SER A 13 -7.55 29.52 10.87
N PRO A 14 -6.44 30.19 10.50
CA PRO A 14 -5.73 29.85 9.28
C PRO A 14 -5.33 28.36 9.30
N PRO A 15 -5.36 27.68 8.14
CA PRO A 15 -4.93 26.29 8.08
C PRO A 15 -3.48 26.15 8.55
N PRO A 16 -3.12 25.02 9.19
CA PRO A 16 -1.75 24.79 9.64
C PRO A 16 -0.77 24.89 8.45
N PRO A 17 0.45 25.39 8.67
CA PRO A 17 1.43 25.56 7.62
C PRO A 17 1.73 24.25 6.91
N ARG A 18 1.97 24.29 5.59
CA ARG A 18 2.27 23.12 4.73
C ARG A 18 3.35 22.19 5.28
N ALA A 19 4.23 22.68 6.16
CA ALA A 19 5.31 21.92 6.77
C ALA A 19 4.84 20.78 7.71
N GLU A 20 3.64 20.87 8.26
CA GLU A 20 3.07 19.90 9.21
C GLU A 20 2.31 18.75 8.56
N ARG A 21 2.24 18.73 7.23
CA ARG A 21 1.65 17.57 6.55
C ARG A 21 2.46 16.33 6.86
N ASN A 22 1.75 15.39 7.36
CA ASN A 22 2.23 14.06 7.62
C ASN A 22 2.92 13.46 6.38
N HIS A 23 4.02 12.76 6.58
CA HIS A 23 4.83 12.15 5.52
C HIS A 23 4.02 11.20 4.62
N LEU A 24 2.98 10.55 5.16
CA LEU A 24 2.06 9.72 4.37
C LEU A 24 1.24 10.53 3.37
N GLU A 25 0.61 11.62 3.82
CA GLU A 25 -0.20 12.48 2.95
C GLU A 25 0.64 12.99 1.80
N ARG A 26 1.83 13.52 2.08
CA ARG A 26 2.77 13.97 1.04
C ARG A 26 3.10 12.86 0.06
N ARG A 27 3.45 11.68 0.56
CA ARG A 27 3.82 10.52 -0.24
C ARG A 27 2.66 10.03 -1.10
N SER A 28 1.49 9.92 -0.50
CA SER A 28 0.31 9.42 -1.17
C SER A 28 -0.19 10.39 -2.24
N VAL A 29 -0.22 11.69 -1.92
CA VAL A 29 -0.50 12.75 -2.91
C VAL A 29 0.49 12.67 -4.06
N THR A 30 1.77 12.56 -3.77
CA THR A 30 2.84 12.51 -4.75
C THR A 30 2.76 11.28 -5.65
N VAL A 31 2.62 10.08 -5.07
CA VAL A 31 2.47 8.82 -5.83
C VAL A 31 1.24 8.87 -6.72
N THR A 32 0.13 9.37 -6.19
CA THR A 32 -1.12 9.49 -6.92
C THR A 32 -1.01 10.52 -8.05
N ARG A 33 -0.43 11.69 -7.78
CA ARG A 33 -0.21 12.75 -8.76
C ARG A 33 0.68 12.31 -9.91
N ALA A 34 1.73 11.57 -9.64
CA ALA A 34 2.63 11.04 -10.64
C ALA A 34 1.90 10.20 -11.72
N GLY A 35 0.83 9.52 -11.31
CA GLY A 35 0.00 8.68 -12.20
C GLY A 35 -1.16 9.38 -12.87
N LEU A 36 -1.37 10.69 -12.63
CA LEU A 36 -2.59 11.37 -13.06
C LEU A 36 -2.31 12.44 -14.12
N PRO A 37 -3.20 12.58 -15.13
CA PRO A 37 -3.08 13.65 -16.11
C PRO A 37 -3.28 15.01 -15.46
N ALA A 38 -2.49 15.99 -15.89
CA ALA A 38 -2.63 17.37 -15.45
C ALA A 38 -4.08 17.86 -15.61
N GLY A 39 -4.62 18.53 -14.60
CA GLY A 39 -5.96 19.09 -14.57
C GLY A 39 -7.09 18.14 -14.16
N ALA A 40 -6.80 16.85 -13.94
CA ALA A 40 -7.80 15.88 -13.47
C ALA A 40 -7.75 15.64 -11.95
N LEU A 41 -6.99 16.47 -11.24
CA LEU A 41 -6.74 16.36 -9.80
C LEU A 41 -6.87 17.74 -9.16
N HIS A 42 -7.64 17.85 -8.09
CA HIS A 42 -7.55 18.97 -7.15
C HIS A 42 -6.88 18.49 -5.87
N GLU A 43 -5.73 19.07 -5.59
CA GLU A 43 -5.06 18.92 -4.29
C GLU A 43 -5.66 19.95 -3.33
N GLN A 44 -5.90 19.53 -2.09
CA GLN A 44 -6.50 20.40 -1.08
C GLN A 44 -7.75 21.13 -1.58
N TYR A 45 -8.72 20.37 -2.06
CA TYR A 45 -9.99 20.91 -2.44
C TYR A 45 -10.63 21.60 -1.22
N VAL A 46 -10.79 22.93 -1.31
CA VAL A 46 -11.46 23.70 -0.27
C VAL A 46 -12.96 23.50 -0.43
N VAL A 47 -13.59 22.94 0.58
CA VAL A 47 -15.06 22.82 0.62
C VAL A 47 -15.65 24.19 0.84
N PRO A 48 -16.45 24.73 -0.11
CA PRO A 48 -17.05 26.04 0.04
C PRO A 48 -17.87 26.12 1.34
N ARG A 49 -17.66 27.17 2.12
CA ARG A 49 -18.37 27.53 3.37
C ARG A 49 -17.89 26.91 4.68
N ASN A 50 -17.00 25.88 4.69
CA ASN A 50 -16.71 25.17 5.96
C ASN A 50 -15.24 25.14 6.37
N SER A 51 -14.32 25.78 5.66
CA SER A 51 -12.87 25.68 5.92
C SER A 51 -12.36 24.23 6.04
N LEU A 52 -13.04 23.31 5.39
CA LEU A 52 -12.71 21.89 5.35
C LEU A 52 -11.87 21.61 4.09
N PHE A 53 -10.99 20.63 4.18
CA PHE A 53 -10.08 20.29 3.10
C PHE A 53 -10.16 18.80 2.82
N ILE A 54 -10.27 18.46 1.54
CA ILE A 54 -10.12 17.10 1.04
C ILE A 54 -8.72 16.99 0.45
N ASP A 55 -7.98 15.92 0.80
CA ASP A 55 -6.61 15.74 0.32
C ASP A 55 -6.53 15.69 -1.19
N LEU A 56 -7.38 14.88 -1.83
CA LEU A 56 -7.49 14.77 -3.27
C LEU A 56 -8.94 14.60 -3.72
N VAL A 57 -9.28 15.18 -4.86
CA VAL A 57 -10.48 14.84 -5.59
C VAL A 57 -10.10 14.27 -6.95
N VAL A 58 -10.62 13.09 -7.26
CA VAL A 58 -10.28 12.31 -8.44
C VAL A 58 -11.49 12.12 -9.32
N TRP A 59 -11.38 12.42 -10.62
CA TRP A 59 -12.45 12.22 -11.62
C TRP A 59 -11.91 12.01 -13.03
N GLY A 60 -12.78 11.66 -13.97
CA GLY A 60 -12.48 11.60 -15.41
C GLY A 60 -11.34 10.63 -15.75
N ARG A 61 -10.29 11.15 -16.39
CA ARG A 61 -9.14 10.33 -16.81
C ARG A 61 -8.31 9.86 -15.61
N ALA A 62 -8.26 10.65 -14.54
CA ALA A 62 -7.55 10.30 -13.31
C ALA A 62 -8.13 9.04 -12.64
N ALA A 63 -9.45 8.86 -12.73
CA ALA A 63 -10.13 7.67 -12.22
C ALA A 63 -9.71 6.36 -12.94
N LYS A 64 -9.15 6.46 -14.15
CA LYS A 64 -8.66 5.31 -14.95
C LYS A 64 -7.18 5.00 -14.73
N SER A 65 -6.49 5.79 -13.90
CA SER A 65 -5.06 5.60 -13.65
C SER A 65 -4.76 4.19 -13.11
N PRO A 66 -3.69 3.53 -13.59
CA PRO A 66 -3.24 2.25 -13.06
C PRO A 66 -2.80 2.32 -11.57
N VAL A 67 -2.51 3.52 -11.04
CA VAL A 67 -2.20 3.73 -9.60
C VAL A 67 -3.30 3.19 -8.69
N TRP A 68 -4.56 3.26 -9.13
CA TRP A 68 -5.69 2.75 -8.35
C TRP A 68 -5.81 1.22 -8.38
N GLY A 69 -5.14 0.55 -9.32
CA GLY A 69 -5.12 -0.90 -9.43
C GLY A 69 -6.51 -1.53 -9.38
N PRO A 70 -6.75 -2.46 -8.44
CA PRO A 70 -8.04 -3.14 -8.29
C PRO A 70 -9.18 -2.22 -7.80
N PHE A 71 -8.88 -1.02 -7.32
CA PHE A 71 -9.89 -0.04 -6.89
C PHE A 71 -10.46 0.80 -8.05
N ARG A 72 -9.90 0.71 -9.25
CA ARG A 72 -10.38 1.49 -10.42
C ARG A 72 -11.88 1.46 -10.66
N PRO A 73 -12.60 0.34 -10.48
CA PRO A 73 -14.06 0.31 -10.64
C PRO A 73 -14.80 1.27 -9.70
N PHE A 74 -14.27 1.48 -8.50
CA PHE A 74 -14.85 2.42 -7.54
C PHE A 74 -14.72 3.88 -8.01
N PHE A 75 -13.66 4.20 -8.73
CA PHE A 75 -13.40 5.55 -9.26
C PHE A 75 -14.11 5.81 -10.60
N ALA A 76 -14.35 4.77 -11.39
CA ALA A 76 -14.83 4.91 -12.77
C ALA A 76 -16.19 5.61 -12.86
N GLY A 77 -16.25 6.71 -13.64
CA GLY A 77 -17.47 7.47 -13.87
C GLY A 77 -17.91 8.36 -12.69
N HIS A 78 -17.12 8.47 -11.64
CA HIS A 78 -17.48 9.20 -10.43
C HIS A 78 -16.44 10.26 -10.06
N HIS A 79 -16.90 11.22 -9.24
CA HIS A 79 -16.02 12.08 -8.45
C HIS A 79 -15.83 11.41 -7.11
N VAL A 80 -14.59 11.15 -6.75
CA VAL A 80 -14.22 10.45 -5.52
C VAL A 80 -13.35 11.36 -4.69
N ALA A 81 -13.77 11.61 -3.44
CA ALA A 81 -12.92 12.19 -2.42
C ALA A 81 -11.90 11.14 -1.97
N VAL A 82 -10.64 11.53 -1.81
CA VAL A 82 -9.56 10.66 -1.34
C VAL A 82 -8.92 11.30 -0.14
N GLU A 83 -8.84 10.54 0.95
CA GLU A 83 -8.24 10.95 2.21
C GLU A 83 -7.10 10.00 2.60
N PHE A 84 -6.04 10.57 3.13
CA PHE A 84 -4.86 9.83 3.60
C PHE A 84 -4.76 9.92 5.11
N CYS A 85 -5.06 8.80 5.78
CA CYS A 85 -5.06 8.72 7.23
C CYS A 85 -3.79 8.03 7.75
N SER A 86 -2.89 8.80 8.33
CA SER A 86 -1.66 8.27 8.94
C SER A 86 -1.85 7.80 10.38
N GLY A 87 -2.83 8.39 11.06
CA GLY A 87 -3.15 8.14 12.45
C GLY A 87 -4.26 7.12 12.66
N HIS A 88 -5.02 7.33 13.71
CA HIS A 88 -6.19 6.54 14.04
C HIS A 88 -7.43 7.11 13.32
N LEU A 89 -8.03 6.34 12.44
CA LEU A 89 -9.31 6.69 11.81
C LEU A 89 -10.46 6.36 12.76
N SER A 90 -11.15 7.39 13.28
CA SER A 90 -12.32 7.27 14.13
C SER A 90 -13.63 7.43 13.35
N LEU A 91 -14.76 7.08 13.99
CA LEU A 91 -16.09 7.33 13.40
C LEU A 91 -16.35 8.83 13.19
N GLU A 92 -15.88 9.68 14.11
CA GLU A 92 -15.99 11.13 13.98
C GLU A 92 -15.24 11.64 12.74
N MET A 93 -14.01 11.18 12.52
CA MET A 93 -13.23 11.51 11.32
C MET A 93 -13.92 11.02 10.06
N LEU A 94 -14.45 9.78 10.06
CA LEU A 94 -15.18 9.24 8.93
C LEU A 94 -16.41 10.10 8.60
N ASN A 95 -17.21 10.48 9.59
CA ASN A 95 -18.37 11.33 9.41
C ASN A 95 -18.00 12.71 8.84
N ARG A 96 -16.88 13.27 9.30
CA ARG A 96 -16.33 14.51 8.75
C ARG A 96 -15.97 14.33 7.28
N TYR A 97 -15.19 13.33 6.94
CA TYR A 97 -14.78 13.05 5.55
C TYR A 97 -15.97 12.77 4.62
N LEU A 98 -16.98 12.06 5.11
CA LEU A 98 -18.23 11.86 4.36
C LEU A 98 -18.99 13.17 4.12
N GLY A 99 -19.06 14.03 5.14
CA GLY A 99 -19.65 15.36 5.01
C GLY A 99 -18.91 16.18 3.94
N GLU A 100 -17.58 16.15 3.94
CA GLU A 100 -16.74 16.83 2.93
C GLU A 100 -16.95 16.22 1.53
N ALA A 101 -16.98 14.89 1.42
CA ALA A 101 -17.17 14.16 0.16
C ALA A 101 -18.52 14.49 -0.52
N GLN A 102 -19.57 14.85 0.24
CA GLN A 102 -20.86 15.23 -0.33
C GLN A 102 -20.79 16.53 -1.19
N PHE A 103 -19.78 17.36 -0.96
CA PHE A 103 -19.57 18.58 -1.75
C PHE A 103 -18.74 18.33 -3.02
N VAL A 104 -18.15 17.14 -3.15
CA VAL A 104 -17.35 16.74 -4.31
C VAL A 104 -18.26 16.32 -5.46
N ARG A 105 -18.61 17.27 -6.32
CA ARG A 105 -19.47 17.02 -7.49
C ARG A 105 -19.26 18.06 -8.58
N PRO A 106 -19.57 17.72 -9.84
CA PRO A 106 -19.59 18.70 -10.92
C PRO A 106 -20.61 19.80 -10.64
N LYS A 107 -20.30 21.04 -11.01
CA LYS A 107 -21.27 22.14 -10.98
C LYS A 107 -22.51 21.76 -11.81
N GLY A 108 -23.70 21.97 -11.25
CA GLY A 108 -24.98 21.73 -11.95
C GLY A 108 -25.48 20.27 -11.92
N THR A 109 -24.77 19.33 -11.29
CA THR A 109 -25.28 17.98 -11.12
C THR A 109 -26.13 17.84 -9.86
N ARG A 110 -27.14 16.93 -9.94
CA ARG A 110 -27.95 16.58 -8.76
C ARG A 110 -27.06 15.91 -7.70
N PRO A 111 -27.39 16.07 -6.40
CA PRO A 111 -26.72 15.35 -5.34
C PRO A 111 -26.77 13.83 -5.60
N GLY A 112 -25.63 13.22 -5.85
CA GLY A 112 -25.48 11.78 -5.89
C GLY A 112 -24.96 11.27 -4.56
N LYS A 113 -24.88 9.94 -4.40
CA LYS A 113 -24.20 9.34 -3.26
C LYS A 113 -22.73 9.78 -3.26
N ALA A 114 -22.23 10.27 -2.14
CA ALA A 114 -20.81 10.56 -1.98
C ALA A 114 -19.97 9.29 -2.20
N ARG A 115 -18.77 9.45 -2.78
CA ARG A 115 -17.77 8.38 -2.84
C ARG A 115 -16.49 8.84 -2.16
N LEU A 116 -16.06 8.05 -1.20
CA LEU A 116 -14.92 8.34 -0.35
C LEU A 116 -13.97 7.15 -0.34
N PHE A 117 -12.72 7.38 -0.74
CA PHE A 117 -11.64 6.42 -0.62
C PHE A 117 -10.68 6.89 0.47
N ILE A 118 -10.45 6.05 1.48
CA ILE A 118 -9.54 6.34 2.57
C ILE A 118 -8.39 5.36 2.53
N LEU A 119 -7.16 5.87 2.41
CA LEU A 119 -5.95 5.08 2.54
C LEU A 119 -5.33 5.28 3.91
N CYS A 120 -5.32 4.22 4.71
CA CYS A 120 -4.79 4.23 6.07
C CYS A 120 -3.42 3.56 6.16
N ASN A 121 -2.60 3.98 7.11
CA ASN A 121 -1.37 3.28 7.49
C ASN A 121 -1.62 2.09 8.40
N ARG A 122 -2.64 2.18 9.24
CA ARG A 122 -2.97 1.19 10.25
C ARG A 122 -4.43 0.82 10.18
N ARG A 123 -4.71 -0.46 10.44
CA ARG A 123 -6.08 -0.97 10.50
C ARG A 123 -6.89 -0.26 11.57
N PRO A 124 -7.99 0.42 11.24
CA PRO A 124 -8.86 1.09 12.20
C PRO A 124 -9.84 0.07 12.82
N LYS A 125 -9.32 -0.80 13.70
CA LYS A 125 -10.05 -1.96 14.25
C LYS A 125 -11.38 -1.59 14.91
N ALA A 126 -11.41 -0.51 15.71
CA ALA A 126 -12.63 -0.05 16.40
C ALA A 126 -13.69 0.37 15.38
N LEU A 127 -13.33 1.22 14.42
CA LEU A 127 -14.22 1.67 13.36
C LEU A 127 -14.75 0.51 12.50
N LEU A 128 -13.89 -0.43 12.10
CA LEU A 128 -14.31 -1.59 11.32
C LEU A 128 -15.29 -2.49 12.09
N LYS A 129 -15.15 -2.58 13.41
CA LYS A 129 -16.10 -3.29 14.27
C LYS A 129 -17.46 -2.58 14.31
N GLU A 130 -17.48 -1.26 14.44
CA GLU A 130 -18.70 -0.45 14.45
C GLU A 130 -19.44 -0.53 13.09
N LEU A 131 -18.67 -0.51 12.00
CA LEU A 131 -19.22 -0.56 10.64
C LEU A 131 -19.48 -1.98 10.12
N ALA A 132 -19.20 -3.02 10.89
CA ALA A 132 -19.34 -4.41 10.46
C ALA A 132 -20.71 -4.75 9.81
N PRO A 133 -21.85 -4.22 10.29
CA PRO A 133 -23.17 -4.49 9.66
C PRO A 133 -23.30 -3.94 8.23
N TYR A 134 -22.47 -2.97 7.85
CA TYR A 134 -22.50 -2.31 6.54
C TYR A 134 -21.32 -2.73 5.66
N ALA A 135 -20.46 -3.60 6.18
CA ALA A 135 -19.22 -3.99 5.53
C ALA A 135 -19.44 -5.10 4.51
N SER A 136 -18.81 -4.94 3.36
CA SER A 136 -18.52 -6.01 2.42
C SER A 136 -17.00 -6.11 2.20
N PRO A 137 -16.49 -7.28 1.77
CA PRO A 137 -15.10 -7.39 1.36
C PRO A 137 -14.78 -6.31 0.31
N GLY A 138 -13.65 -5.62 0.50
CA GLY A 138 -13.14 -4.71 -0.51
C GLY A 138 -12.60 -5.44 -1.74
N PRO A 139 -12.17 -4.70 -2.76
CA PRO A 139 -11.63 -5.28 -4.00
C PRO A 139 -10.42 -6.21 -3.81
N VAL A 140 -9.68 -6.04 -2.71
CA VAL A 140 -8.51 -6.86 -2.35
C VAL A 140 -8.42 -7.04 -0.83
N ALA A 141 -7.68 -8.04 -0.39
CA ALA A 141 -7.33 -8.19 1.03
C ALA A 141 -6.73 -6.89 1.60
N GLY A 142 -6.98 -6.61 2.86
CA GLY A 142 -6.56 -5.34 3.48
C GLY A 142 -7.42 -4.14 3.08
N SER A 143 -8.58 -4.37 2.44
CA SER A 143 -9.56 -3.34 2.16
C SER A 143 -10.99 -3.78 2.50
N TRP A 144 -11.85 -2.80 2.78
CA TRP A 144 -13.26 -2.97 3.13
C TRP A 144 -14.08 -1.94 2.38
N GLN A 145 -15.25 -2.36 1.91
CA GLN A 145 -16.22 -1.49 1.26
C GLN A 145 -17.47 -1.39 2.09
N PHE A 146 -18.04 -0.19 2.19
CA PHE A 146 -19.24 0.11 2.95
C PHE A 146 -20.24 0.84 2.05
N ASP A 147 -21.51 0.43 2.06
CA ASP A 147 -22.61 1.22 1.53
C ASP A 147 -23.41 1.79 2.73
N LEU A 148 -23.22 3.07 2.97
CA LEU A 148 -23.84 3.81 4.06
C LEU A 148 -25.15 4.49 3.62
N GLY A 149 -25.83 3.92 2.64
CA GLY A 149 -27.10 4.41 2.13
C GLY A 149 -27.00 5.80 1.52
N MET A 150 -27.76 6.75 2.07
CA MET A 150 -27.76 8.14 1.60
C MET A 150 -26.47 8.89 1.89
N ALA A 151 -25.70 8.48 2.91
CA ALA A 151 -24.41 9.09 3.22
C ALA A 151 -23.36 8.82 2.16
N GLY A 152 -23.43 7.67 1.48
CA GLY A 152 -22.55 7.37 0.37
C GLY A 152 -21.87 6.00 0.45
N GLN A 153 -20.90 5.80 -0.44
CA GLN A 153 -20.07 4.61 -0.50
C GLN A 153 -18.64 4.93 -0.06
N VAL A 154 -18.07 4.07 0.77
CA VAL A 154 -16.71 4.24 1.31
C VAL A 154 -15.89 3.00 1.03
N ILE A 155 -14.65 3.20 0.60
CA ILE A 155 -13.62 2.17 0.66
C ILE A 155 -12.56 2.63 1.67
N ILE A 156 -12.22 1.75 2.61
CA ILE A 156 -11.08 1.89 3.51
C ILE A 156 -10.05 0.84 3.09
N ALA A 157 -8.85 1.28 2.73
CA ALA A 157 -7.72 0.42 2.39
C ALA A 157 -6.55 0.67 3.36
N VAL A 158 -5.86 -0.38 3.78
CA VAL A 158 -4.71 -0.29 4.69
C VAL A 158 -3.44 -0.58 3.91
N ALA A 159 -2.64 0.45 3.63
CA ALA A 159 -1.47 0.37 2.75
C ALA A 159 -0.48 -0.75 3.15
N THR A 160 -0.30 -1.00 4.46
CA THR A 160 0.57 -2.05 4.98
C THR A 160 -0.01 -3.47 4.85
N GLU A 161 -1.31 -3.60 4.60
CA GLU A 161 -2.03 -4.89 4.53
C GLU A 161 -2.45 -5.26 3.11
N LEU A 162 -2.29 -4.34 2.15
CA LEU A 162 -2.53 -4.67 0.74
C LEU A 162 -1.58 -5.77 0.28
N PRO A 163 -2.05 -6.77 -0.46
CA PRO A 163 -1.21 -7.88 -0.93
C PRO A 163 -0.14 -7.40 -1.92
N ALA A 164 0.98 -8.11 -1.98
CA ALA A 164 2.02 -7.91 -2.99
C ALA A 164 1.59 -8.54 -4.33
N GLN A 165 0.75 -7.81 -5.08
CA GLN A 165 0.24 -8.26 -6.37
C GLN A 165 0.21 -7.11 -7.38
N PRO A 166 0.14 -7.40 -8.69
CA PRO A 166 0.02 -6.37 -9.71
C PRO A 166 -1.12 -5.39 -9.45
N GLY A 167 -0.84 -4.10 -9.60
CA GLY A 167 -1.79 -3.01 -9.40
C GLY A 167 -1.94 -2.52 -7.96
N THR A 168 -1.32 -3.14 -6.96
CA THR A 168 -1.33 -2.64 -5.57
C THR A 168 -0.02 -1.97 -5.17
N ALA A 169 1.05 -2.17 -5.93
CA ALA A 169 2.40 -1.74 -5.58
C ALA A 169 2.49 -0.23 -5.32
N ALA A 170 1.85 0.61 -6.13
CA ALA A 170 1.86 2.06 -5.95
C ALA A 170 1.25 2.48 -4.60
N LEU A 171 0.09 1.92 -4.22
CA LEU A 171 -0.57 2.21 -2.94
C LEU A 171 0.21 1.64 -1.75
N ARG A 172 0.76 0.43 -1.88
CA ARG A 172 1.64 -0.18 -0.86
C ARG A 172 2.91 0.64 -0.63
N PHE A 173 3.44 1.24 -1.69
CA PHE A 173 4.64 2.06 -1.62
C PHE A 173 4.44 3.31 -0.75
N THR A 174 3.20 3.78 -0.56
CA THR A 174 2.88 4.91 0.34
C THR A 174 3.00 4.54 1.82
N ALA A 175 2.99 3.26 2.19
CA ALA A 175 3.08 2.83 3.58
C ALA A 175 4.39 3.31 4.26
N PRO A 176 4.36 3.57 5.58
CA PRO A 176 5.52 4.07 6.30
C PRO A 176 6.69 3.09 6.22
N LYS A 177 7.91 3.61 6.28
CA LYS A 177 9.13 2.80 6.37
C LYS A 177 9.21 2.19 7.78
N THR A 178 8.98 0.91 7.89
CA THR A 178 9.12 0.18 9.17
C THR A 178 10.53 -0.41 9.29
N SER A 179 11.10 -0.91 8.17
CA SER A 179 12.47 -1.35 8.09
C SER A 179 13.04 -1.08 6.68
N GLN A 180 14.37 -1.09 6.56
CA GLN A 180 15.04 -0.93 5.27
C GLN A 180 14.69 -2.09 4.31
N ALA A 181 14.59 -3.31 4.83
CA ALA A 181 14.26 -4.50 4.03
C ALA A 181 12.85 -4.40 3.45
N GLU A 182 11.84 -4.05 4.26
CA GLU A 182 10.47 -3.84 3.79
C GLU A 182 10.35 -2.69 2.79
N TYR A 183 11.10 -1.62 2.99
CA TYR A 183 11.14 -0.51 2.05
C TYR A 183 11.67 -0.96 0.70
N PHE A 184 12.79 -1.70 0.68
CA PHE A 184 13.37 -2.20 -0.56
C PHE A 184 12.50 -3.26 -1.23
N GLN A 185 11.78 -4.08 -0.47
CA GLN A 185 10.81 -5.01 -1.03
C GLN A 185 9.68 -4.26 -1.75
N ARG A 186 9.10 -3.23 -1.14
CA ARG A 186 8.06 -2.41 -1.77
C ARG A 186 8.58 -1.64 -2.98
N TYR A 187 9.84 -1.23 -2.93
CA TYR A 187 10.53 -0.61 -4.07
C TYR A 187 10.66 -1.59 -5.24
N ASP A 188 11.07 -2.83 -4.95
CA ASP A 188 11.15 -3.90 -5.96
C ASP A 188 9.76 -4.25 -6.53
N ASP A 189 8.75 -4.37 -5.68
CA ASP A 189 7.36 -4.58 -6.10
C ASP A 189 6.87 -3.47 -7.04
N LEU A 190 7.18 -2.19 -6.74
CA LEU A 190 6.83 -1.06 -7.58
C LEU A 190 7.53 -1.11 -8.95
N LEU A 191 8.84 -1.44 -8.96
CA LEU A 191 9.62 -1.57 -10.19
C LEU A 191 9.14 -2.71 -11.10
N ASN A 192 8.69 -3.80 -10.51
CA ASN A 192 8.27 -4.99 -11.23
C ASN A 192 6.75 -5.07 -11.47
N ASP A 193 5.96 -4.08 -11.05
CA ASP A 193 4.50 -4.08 -11.29
C ASP A 193 4.21 -3.88 -12.80
N PRO A 194 3.69 -4.91 -13.50
CA PRO A 194 3.46 -4.83 -14.94
C PRO A 194 2.31 -3.89 -15.32
N THR A 195 1.48 -3.48 -14.35
CA THR A 195 0.36 -2.56 -14.60
C THR A 195 0.81 -1.10 -14.69
N LEU A 196 2.02 -0.80 -14.22
CA LEU A 196 2.60 0.54 -14.21
C LEU A 196 3.55 0.72 -15.40
N SER A 197 3.42 1.83 -16.12
CA SER A 197 4.40 2.19 -17.15
C SER A 197 5.74 2.62 -16.53
N ASP A 198 6.84 2.47 -17.26
CA ASP A 198 8.17 2.91 -16.81
C ASP A 198 8.20 4.40 -16.47
N LYS A 199 7.50 5.21 -17.26
CA LYS A 199 7.35 6.64 -16.98
C LYS A 199 6.71 6.87 -15.61
N LEU A 200 5.64 6.15 -15.30
CA LEU A 200 4.93 6.28 -14.04
C LEU A 200 5.79 5.82 -12.86
N ARG A 201 6.44 4.66 -12.98
CA ARG A 201 7.38 4.15 -11.96
C ARG A 201 8.47 5.17 -11.66
N ASN A 202 9.15 5.66 -12.70
CA ASN A 202 10.21 6.66 -12.56
C ASN A 202 9.70 7.95 -11.93
N THR A 203 8.50 8.42 -12.29
CA THR A 203 7.93 9.62 -11.69
C THR A 203 7.65 9.41 -10.19
N ILE A 204 7.04 8.29 -9.80
CA ILE A 204 6.79 7.96 -8.38
C ILE A 204 8.11 7.94 -7.60
N LEU A 205 9.15 7.32 -8.15
CA LEU A 205 10.44 7.21 -7.49
C LEU A 205 11.17 8.56 -7.41
N MET A 206 11.11 9.37 -8.44
CA MET A 206 11.68 10.72 -8.42
C MET A 206 11.00 11.59 -7.36
N GLU A 207 9.70 11.57 -7.31
CA GLU A 207 8.92 12.36 -6.36
C GLU A 207 9.15 11.91 -4.91
N GLU A 208 9.28 10.60 -4.66
CA GLU A 208 9.67 10.08 -3.34
C GLU A 208 11.05 10.60 -2.91
N GLN A 209 12.00 10.68 -3.85
CA GLN A 209 13.32 11.20 -3.60
C GLN A 209 13.29 12.71 -3.34
N MET A 210 12.42 13.43 -4.04
CA MET A 210 12.22 14.86 -3.85
C MET A 210 11.54 15.20 -2.52
N LEU A 211 10.65 14.34 -2.02
CA LEU A 211 10.00 14.55 -0.73
C LEU A 211 10.92 14.38 0.49
N SER A 212 12.02 13.67 0.31
CA SER A 212 13.03 13.51 1.38
C SER A 212 13.96 14.73 1.52
N SER A 213 13.83 15.74 0.65
CA SER A 213 14.65 16.93 0.64
C SER A 213 13.79 18.20 0.64
N ASP A 214 14.10 19.15 1.52
CA ASP A 214 13.49 20.50 1.51
C ASP A 214 13.98 21.27 0.26
N LEU A 215 13.09 21.42 -0.73
CA LEU A 215 13.40 21.72 -2.15
C LEU A 215 13.54 23.20 -2.50
N THR A 216 13.79 24.07 -1.56
CA THR A 216 13.97 25.52 -1.86
C THR A 216 15.38 25.93 -2.20
N ASP A 217 16.38 25.07 -1.97
CA ASP A 217 17.80 25.39 -2.15
C ASP A 217 18.45 24.50 -3.23
N PRO A 218 19.16 25.05 -4.25
CA PRO A 218 19.88 24.28 -5.27
C PRO A 218 20.95 23.32 -4.70
N THR A 219 21.51 23.64 -3.54
CA THR A 219 22.44 22.74 -2.82
C THR A 219 21.72 21.50 -2.30
N VAL A 220 20.47 21.64 -1.90
CA VAL A 220 19.60 20.55 -1.43
C VAL A 220 19.22 19.62 -2.58
N VAL A 221 18.96 20.16 -3.79
CA VAL A 221 18.72 19.35 -5.00
C VAL A 221 19.94 18.48 -5.34
N SER A 222 21.15 19.02 -5.22
CA SER A 222 22.37 18.26 -5.48
C SER A 222 22.65 17.21 -4.41
N LYS A 223 22.26 17.46 -3.16
CA LYS A 223 22.31 16.51 -2.05
C LYS A 223 21.27 15.39 -2.25
N ALA A 224 20.04 15.74 -2.58
CA ALA A 224 18.98 14.78 -2.88
C ALA A 224 19.35 13.82 -4.03
N ARG A 225 19.97 14.31 -5.09
CA ARG A 225 20.48 13.47 -6.20
C ARG A 225 21.57 12.50 -5.74
N ARG A 226 22.45 12.92 -4.83
CA ARG A 226 23.48 12.02 -4.25
C ARG A 226 22.86 10.97 -3.34
N GLU A 227 21.90 11.35 -2.51
CA GLU A 227 21.16 10.43 -1.64
C GLU A 227 20.35 9.42 -2.46
N ALA A 228 19.75 9.87 -3.57
CA ALA A 228 19.04 9.00 -4.50
C ALA A 228 19.96 7.96 -5.15
N ARG A 229 21.18 8.35 -5.59
CA ARG A 229 22.16 7.40 -6.10
C ARG A 229 22.62 6.43 -5.03
N SER A 230 22.89 6.92 -3.81
CA SER A 230 23.25 6.08 -2.68
C SER A 230 22.14 5.07 -2.34
N LEU A 231 20.88 5.48 -2.39
CA LEU A 231 19.74 4.60 -2.17
C LEU A 231 19.63 3.52 -3.25
N LEU A 232 19.85 3.90 -4.51
CA LEU A 232 19.86 2.93 -5.62
C LEU A 232 20.98 1.90 -5.47
N ASP A 233 22.16 2.31 -5.03
CA ASP A 233 23.30 1.41 -4.81
C ASP A 233 23.05 0.50 -3.59
N GLN A 234 22.44 1.02 -2.53
CA GLN A 234 21.99 0.22 -1.40
C GLN A 234 20.92 -0.81 -1.83
N PHE A 235 19.98 -0.41 -2.68
CA PHE A 235 18.96 -1.32 -3.22
C PHE A 235 19.60 -2.45 -4.06
N LYS A 236 20.53 -2.13 -4.97
CA LYS A 236 21.25 -3.13 -5.75
C LYS A 236 22.00 -4.13 -4.85
N THR A 237 22.65 -3.60 -3.81
CA THR A 237 23.37 -4.43 -2.83
C THR A 237 22.43 -5.35 -2.06
N TRP A 238 21.29 -4.82 -1.61
CA TRP A 238 20.25 -5.61 -0.94
C TRP A 238 19.69 -6.69 -1.87
N LYS A 239 19.34 -6.35 -3.11
CA LYS A 239 18.81 -7.30 -4.10
C LYS A 239 19.80 -8.44 -4.38
N ALA A 240 21.10 -8.13 -4.47
CA ALA A 240 22.13 -9.15 -4.64
C ALA A 240 22.27 -10.08 -3.42
N LYS A 241 22.15 -9.54 -2.19
CA LYS A 241 22.14 -10.35 -0.95
C LYS A 241 20.90 -11.22 -0.86
N GLU A 242 19.73 -10.67 -1.19
CA GLU A 242 18.45 -11.38 -1.17
C GLU A 242 18.44 -12.53 -2.18
N ALA A 243 18.92 -12.31 -3.40
CA ALA A 243 19.06 -13.38 -4.40
C ALA A 243 19.99 -14.52 -3.93
N LYS A 244 21.08 -14.19 -3.23
CA LYS A 244 21.96 -15.20 -2.63
C LYS A 244 21.26 -15.98 -1.52
N ARG A 245 20.48 -15.29 -0.66
CA ARG A 245 19.71 -15.92 0.43
C ARG A 245 18.67 -16.90 -0.14
N LEU A 246 17.83 -16.45 -1.08
CA LEU A 246 16.82 -17.29 -1.72
C LEU A 246 17.41 -18.51 -2.44
N LYS A 247 18.55 -18.31 -3.12
CA LYS A 247 19.28 -19.44 -3.74
C LYS A 247 19.81 -20.44 -2.72
N ALA A 248 20.29 -19.97 -1.56
CA ALA A 248 20.74 -20.83 -0.49
C ALA A 248 19.59 -21.58 0.18
N GLU A 249 18.47 -20.91 0.42
CA GLU A 249 17.24 -21.50 0.98
C GLU A 249 16.66 -22.56 0.03
N GLY A 250 16.46 -22.25 -1.25
CA GLY A 250 15.96 -23.20 -2.24
C GLY A 250 16.89 -24.41 -2.42
N LYS A 251 18.22 -24.20 -2.29
CA LYS A 251 19.18 -25.33 -2.30
C LYS A 251 19.05 -26.18 -1.03
N ALA A 252 18.79 -25.59 0.13
CA ALA A 252 18.59 -26.32 1.38
C ALA A 252 17.26 -27.08 1.38
N GLU A 253 16.19 -26.48 0.90
CA GLU A 253 14.86 -27.11 0.74
C GLU A 253 14.92 -28.26 -0.24
N GLY A 254 15.47 -28.07 -1.45
CA GLY A 254 15.63 -29.16 -2.44
C GLY A 254 16.51 -30.29 -1.95
N LYS A 255 17.50 -30.00 -1.08
CA LYS A 255 18.31 -31.05 -0.45
C LYS A 255 17.52 -31.84 0.59
N ALA A 256 16.66 -31.16 1.36
CA ALA A 256 15.80 -31.81 2.35
C ALA A 256 14.72 -32.67 1.69
N GLU A 257 14.06 -32.17 0.63
CA GLU A 257 13.09 -32.93 -0.17
C GLU A 257 13.72 -34.15 -0.81
N GLY A 258 14.89 -34.01 -1.43
CA GLY A 258 15.61 -35.14 -2.03
C GLY A 258 16.04 -36.22 -1.02
N VAL A 259 16.36 -35.81 0.22
CA VAL A 259 16.63 -36.79 1.31
C VAL A 259 15.37 -37.54 1.70
N GLU A 260 14.22 -36.89 1.84
CA GLU A 260 12.96 -37.55 2.18
C GLU A 260 12.47 -38.48 1.05
N GLU A 261 12.64 -38.08 -0.21
CA GLU A 261 12.35 -38.96 -1.36
C GLU A 261 13.23 -40.22 -1.35
N LEU A 262 14.54 -40.08 -1.10
CA LEU A 262 15.44 -41.20 -0.98
C LEU A 262 15.09 -42.13 0.19
N LEU A 263 14.71 -41.59 1.34
CA LEU A 263 14.25 -42.34 2.51
C LEU A 263 12.96 -43.11 2.21
N ALA A 264 12.00 -42.46 1.52
CA ALA A 264 10.75 -43.10 1.10
C ALA A 264 11.01 -44.27 0.15
N ALA A 265 11.92 -44.11 -0.83
CA ALA A 265 12.33 -45.22 -1.72
C ALA A 265 13.05 -46.31 -0.98
N ALA A 266 13.95 -45.99 -0.04
CA ALA A 266 14.70 -46.95 0.77
C ALA A 266 13.82 -47.74 1.75
N ALA A 267 12.66 -47.18 2.15
CA ALA A 267 11.75 -47.84 3.10
C ALA A 267 11.18 -49.17 2.58
N ALA A 268 11.22 -49.39 1.26
CA ALA A 268 10.84 -50.68 0.68
C ALA A 268 11.87 -51.81 0.93
N TYR A 269 13.10 -51.45 1.31
CA TYR A 269 14.24 -52.39 1.39
C TYR A 269 14.95 -52.38 2.74
N LEU A 270 14.63 -51.44 3.63
CA LEU A 270 15.30 -51.28 4.92
C LEU A 270 14.33 -51.38 6.09
N PRO A 271 14.76 -51.88 7.24
CA PRO A 271 13.95 -51.87 8.47
C PRO A 271 13.64 -50.46 8.93
N PRO A 272 12.47 -50.26 9.58
CA PRO A 272 12.04 -48.91 10.05
C PRO A 272 13.07 -48.22 10.95
N GLU A 273 13.75 -48.98 11.81
CA GLU A 273 14.78 -48.47 12.72
C GLU A 273 15.98 -47.87 11.97
N THR A 274 16.38 -48.52 10.86
CA THR A 274 17.46 -48.03 9.98
C THR A 274 17.05 -46.77 9.26
N ILE A 275 15.82 -46.69 8.78
CA ILE A 275 15.26 -45.47 8.15
C ILE A 275 15.25 -44.29 9.14
N GLU A 276 14.86 -44.53 10.39
CA GLU A 276 14.85 -43.49 11.44
C GLU A 276 16.28 -43.00 11.76
N ALA A 277 17.26 -43.88 11.81
CA ALA A 277 18.67 -43.53 12.00
C ALA A 277 19.22 -42.69 10.82
N LEU A 278 18.92 -43.09 9.59
CA LEU A 278 19.32 -42.36 8.38
C LEU A 278 18.65 -41.01 8.25
N ARG A 279 17.39 -40.89 8.67
CA ARG A 279 16.66 -39.60 8.72
C ARG A 279 17.34 -38.61 9.65
N LYS A 280 17.88 -39.04 10.77
CA LYS A 280 18.65 -38.20 11.69
C LYS A 280 19.98 -37.72 11.09
N GLN A 281 20.63 -38.54 10.31
CA GLN A 281 21.90 -38.18 9.67
C GLN A 281 21.76 -37.23 8.49
N ARG A 282 20.62 -37.28 7.78
CA ARG A 282 20.33 -36.46 6.60
C ARG A 282 21.41 -36.46 5.52
N ASP A 283 22.12 -37.58 5.41
CA ASP A 283 23.18 -37.78 4.40
C ASP A 283 22.64 -38.63 3.24
N PRO A 284 22.45 -38.05 2.03
CA PRO A 284 21.97 -38.79 0.87
C PRO A 284 22.86 -39.98 0.48
N SER A 285 24.18 -39.85 0.67
CA SER A 285 25.13 -40.90 0.33
C SER A 285 25.02 -42.11 1.25
N ALA A 286 24.82 -41.88 2.54
CA ALA A 286 24.58 -42.92 3.52
C ALA A 286 23.27 -43.66 3.27
N ILE A 287 22.19 -42.94 2.89
CA ILE A 287 20.89 -43.50 2.55
C ILE A 287 21.01 -44.42 1.33
N LEU A 288 21.67 -43.95 0.29
CA LEU A 288 21.87 -44.73 -0.94
C LEU A 288 22.70 -45.99 -0.69
N ALA A 289 23.79 -45.88 0.06
CA ALA A 289 24.63 -47.01 0.41
C ALA A 289 23.89 -48.10 1.22
N ALA A 290 23.09 -47.66 2.20
CA ALA A 290 22.27 -48.56 3.01
C ALA A 290 21.18 -49.26 2.18
N ALA A 291 20.49 -48.49 1.28
CA ALA A 291 19.49 -49.06 0.39
C ALA A 291 20.08 -50.12 -0.55
N MET A 292 21.25 -49.87 -1.15
CA MET A 292 21.93 -50.81 -2.01
C MET A 292 22.35 -52.08 -1.23
N ALA A 293 22.80 -51.95 0.00
CA ALA A 293 23.11 -53.08 0.86
C ALA A 293 21.88 -53.90 1.27
N GLY A 294 20.71 -53.26 1.38
CA GLY A 294 19.41 -53.90 1.65
C GLY A 294 18.86 -54.69 0.47
N ILE A 295 19.09 -54.22 -0.75
CA ILE A 295 18.70 -54.91 -2.01
C ILE A 295 19.53 -56.16 -2.29
N SER A 296 20.77 -56.19 -1.78
CA SER A 296 21.71 -57.28 -2.01
C SER A 296 21.54 -58.45 -1.03
N LYS A 297 20.61 -58.37 -0.12
CA LYS A 297 20.24 -59.46 0.82
C LYS A 297 18.90 -60.08 0.43
#